data_86d607a9953b9e4258b7c30f6dd77516
#
_entry.id   86d607a9953b9e4258b7c30f6dd77516
#
_cell.length_a   1.000
_cell.length_b   1.000
_cell.length_c   1.000
_cell.angle_alpha   90.00
_cell.angle_beta   90.00
_cell.angle_gamma   90.00
#
_symmetry.space_group_name_H-M   'P 1'
#
loop_
_entity.id
_entity.type
_entity.pdbx_description
1 polymer ?
#
loop_
_entity_poly.entity_id
_entity_poly.type
_entity_poly.pdbx_seq_one_letter_code
_entity_poly.pdbx_strand_id
1 'polypeptide(L)'
;MVMKNVKKKIQRIPYLFLLMLFSCLTASAQQGITVKGTVVDDNGETIIGASVVVKGNNSIGTISDIDGNFVLTVPNEKSVLVVSFVGMEPQEVKASSKGTIK
;
A
#
# COMPACT_ATOMS: atom_id res chain seq x y z
N MET A 1 -36.52 -13.64 41.57
CA MET A 1 -36.39 -14.66 40.59
C MET A 1 -36.38 -14.12 39.17
N VAL A 2 -37.21 -13.13 38.90
CA VAL A 2 -37.24 -12.49 37.60
C VAL A 2 -35.92 -11.78 37.32
N MET A 3 -35.27 -11.26 38.34
CA MET A 3 -34.00 -10.55 38.20
C MET A 3 -32.87 -11.45 37.72
N LYS A 4 -32.88 -12.72 38.06
CA LYS A 4 -31.82 -13.65 37.60
C LYS A 4 -31.87 -13.87 36.09
N ASN A 5 -33.06 -13.91 35.52
CA ASN A 5 -33.21 -14.06 34.09
C ASN A 5 -32.76 -12.82 33.32
N VAL A 6 -33.00 -11.64 33.87
CA VAL A 6 -32.58 -10.40 33.27
C VAL A 6 -31.07 -10.29 33.28
N LYS A 7 -30.42 -10.70 34.35
CA LYS A 7 -28.96 -10.65 34.44
C LYS A 7 -28.33 -11.58 33.40
N LYS A 8 -28.91 -12.75 33.14
CA LYS A 8 -28.40 -13.66 32.13
C LYS A 8 -28.50 -13.08 30.73
N LYS A 9 -29.58 -12.38 30.43
CA LYS A 9 -29.75 -11.72 29.13
C LYS A 9 -28.75 -10.59 28.94
N ILE A 10 -28.48 -9.83 29.95
CA ILE A 10 -27.54 -8.72 29.90
C ILE A 10 -26.11 -9.22 29.69
N GLN A 11 -25.76 -10.36 30.25
CA GLN A 11 -24.43 -10.93 30.11
C GLN A 11 -24.14 -11.42 28.68
N ARG A 12 -25.15 -11.77 27.90
CA ARG A 12 -24.97 -12.22 26.54
C ARG A 12 -24.68 -11.08 25.55
N ILE A 13 -25.24 -9.92 25.82
CA ILE A 13 -25.10 -8.75 24.96
C ILE A 13 -23.64 -8.32 24.79
N PRO A 14 -22.82 -8.24 25.84
CA PRO A 14 -21.41 -7.85 25.69
C PRO A 14 -20.60 -8.78 24.80
N TYR A 15 -20.92 -10.06 24.80
CA TYR A 15 -20.19 -11.02 23.95
C TYR A 15 -20.45 -10.81 22.47
N LEU A 16 -21.68 -10.53 22.12
CA LEU A 16 -22.03 -10.24 20.72
C LEU A 16 -21.35 -8.96 20.24
N PHE A 17 -21.30 -7.97 21.10
CA PHE A 17 -20.64 -6.70 20.79
C PHE A 17 -19.15 -6.90 20.59
N LEU A 18 -18.54 -7.72 21.42
CA LEU A 18 -17.11 -8.02 21.32
C LEU A 18 -16.79 -8.77 20.04
N LEU A 19 -17.65 -9.70 19.64
CA LEU A 19 -17.48 -10.43 18.38
C LEU A 19 -17.58 -9.51 17.17
N MET A 20 -18.47 -8.55 17.18
CA MET A 20 -18.60 -7.57 16.11
C MET A 20 -17.37 -6.69 15.98
N LEU A 21 -16.84 -6.23 17.10
CA LEU A 21 -15.62 -5.45 17.12
C LEU A 21 -14.43 -6.23 16.58
N PHE A 22 -14.36 -7.49 16.90
CA PHE A 22 -13.28 -8.36 16.44
C PHE A 22 -13.32 -8.54 14.92
N SER A 23 -14.50 -8.69 14.34
CA SER A 23 -14.62 -8.85 12.90
C SER A 23 -14.29 -7.55 12.14
N CYS A 24 -14.53 -6.39 12.73
CA CYS A 24 -14.13 -5.12 12.13
C CYS A 24 -12.61 -4.99 12.06
N LEU A 25 -11.89 -5.49 13.05
CA LEU A 25 -10.43 -5.43 13.07
C LEU A 25 -9.82 -6.29 11.96
N THR A 26 -10.42 -7.44 11.68
CA THR A 26 -9.91 -8.32 10.61
C THR A 26 -10.14 -7.72 9.22
N ALA A 27 -11.18 -6.91 9.05
CA ALA A 27 -11.46 -6.27 7.77
C ALA A 27 -10.40 -5.24 7.37
N SER A 28 -9.70 -4.66 8.33
CA SER A 28 -8.66 -3.66 8.06
C SER A 28 -7.31 -4.29 7.73
N ALA A 29 -7.21 -5.60 7.75
CA ALA A 29 -5.96 -6.31 7.50
C ALA A 29 -5.66 -6.52 6.01
N GLN A 30 -6.49 -6.02 5.12
CA GLN A 30 -6.22 -6.13 3.69
C GLN A 30 -5.01 -5.28 3.33
N GLN A 31 -4.05 -5.92 2.71
CA GLN A 31 -2.78 -5.30 2.37
C GLN A 31 -2.62 -5.18 0.87
N GLY A 32 -1.94 -4.13 0.44
CA GLY A 32 -1.49 -4.02 -0.92
C GLY A 32 -0.28 -4.91 -1.18
N ILE A 33 0.30 -4.75 -2.35
CA ILE A 33 1.53 -5.46 -2.71
C ILE A 33 2.71 -4.52 -2.59
N THR A 34 3.89 -5.07 -2.30
CA THR A 34 5.13 -4.32 -2.23
C THR A 34 5.88 -4.45 -3.55
N VAL A 35 6.17 -3.30 -4.17
CA VAL A 35 6.91 -3.24 -5.42
C VAL A 35 8.31 -2.74 -5.13
N LYS A 36 9.31 -3.45 -5.65
CA LYS A 36 10.71 -3.05 -5.56
C LYS A 36 11.24 -2.85 -6.96
N GLY A 37 12.02 -1.81 -7.16
CA GLY A 37 12.58 -1.55 -8.47
C GLY A 37 13.80 -0.66 -8.39
N THR A 38 14.42 -0.47 -9.55
CA THR A 38 15.59 0.40 -9.70
C THR A 38 15.31 1.37 -10.83
N VAL A 39 15.56 2.65 -10.60
CA VAL A 39 15.40 3.69 -11.61
C VAL A 39 16.74 3.95 -12.25
N VAL A 40 16.81 3.81 -13.58
CA VAL A 40 18.01 4.07 -14.35
C VAL A 40 17.69 4.97 -15.55
N ASP A 41 18.68 5.67 -16.06
CA ASP A 41 18.55 6.48 -17.27
C ASP A 41 18.80 5.62 -18.53
N ASP A 42 18.80 6.26 -19.69
CA ASP A 42 19.00 5.56 -20.97
C ASP A 42 20.37 4.93 -21.08
N ASN A 43 21.35 5.38 -20.32
CA ASN A 43 22.70 4.84 -20.29
C ASN A 43 22.88 3.74 -19.26
N GLY A 44 21.82 3.38 -18.53
CA GLY A 44 21.88 2.37 -17.50
C GLY A 44 22.41 2.88 -16.16
N GLU A 45 22.60 4.17 -16.01
CA GLU A 45 23.06 4.75 -14.75
C GLU A 45 21.88 4.96 -13.80
N THR A 46 22.10 4.66 -12.51
CA THR A 46 21.06 4.78 -11.50
C THR A 46 20.73 6.27 -11.22
N ILE A 47 19.46 6.53 -10.97
CA ILE A 47 18.96 7.88 -10.69
C ILE A 47 18.58 7.99 -9.24
N ILE A 48 19.22 8.91 -8.53
CA ILE A 48 18.93 9.23 -7.14
C ILE A 48 17.85 10.31 -7.10
N GLY A 49 16.87 10.14 -6.22
CA GLY A 49 15.86 11.17 -6.01
C GLY A 49 14.75 11.23 -7.05
N ALA A 50 14.60 10.17 -7.85
CA ALA A 50 13.47 10.07 -8.77
C ALA A 50 12.19 9.84 -7.98
N SER A 51 11.12 10.49 -8.40
CA SER A 51 9.82 10.37 -7.78
C SER A 51 9.07 9.19 -8.38
N VAL A 52 8.52 8.31 -7.53
CA VAL A 52 7.70 7.17 -7.96
C VAL A 52 6.37 7.29 -7.22
N VAL A 53 5.29 7.54 -7.96
CA VAL A 53 3.96 7.72 -7.37
C VAL A 53 2.96 6.84 -8.10
N VAL A 54 1.84 6.54 -7.43
CA VAL A 54 0.75 5.79 -8.05
C VAL A 54 -0.07 6.75 -8.91
N LYS A 55 -0.29 6.38 -10.16
CA LYS A 55 -1.12 7.17 -11.07
C LYS A 55 -2.54 7.27 -10.53
N GLY A 56 -3.03 8.48 -10.43
CA GLY A 56 -4.35 8.74 -9.88
C GLY A 56 -4.40 8.85 -8.36
N ASN A 57 -3.30 8.57 -7.67
CA ASN A 57 -3.23 8.72 -6.21
C ASN A 57 -1.82 9.12 -5.79
N ASN A 58 -1.53 10.42 -5.86
CA ASN A 58 -0.21 10.96 -5.56
C ASN A 58 0.19 10.87 -4.10
N SER A 59 -0.73 10.51 -3.22
CA SER A 59 -0.41 10.32 -1.81
C SER A 59 0.34 9.01 -1.56
N ILE A 60 0.33 8.09 -2.52
CA ILE A 60 1.10 6.85 -2.46
C ILE A 60 2.33 7.03 -3.34
N GLY A 61 3.49 7.21 -2.72
CA GLY A 61 4.70 7.45 -3.47
C GLY A 61 5.95 7.30 -2.64
N THR A 62 7.09 7.31 -3.34
CA THR A 62 8.40 7.23 -2.71
C THR A 62 9.43 7.89 -3.62
N ILE A 63 10.68 7.91 -3.17
CA ILE A 63 11.80 8.51 -3.89
C ILE A 63 12.91 7.47 -3.95
N SER A 64 13.59 7.37 -5.10
CA SER A 64 14.70 6.43 -5.25
C SER A 64 15.88 6.85 -4.38
N ASP A 65 16.59 5.85 -3.88
CA ASP A 65 17.71 6.04 -2.98
C ASP A 65 19.03 6.25 -3.75
N ILE A 66 20.14 6.24 -3.03
CA ILE A 66 21.47 6.50 -3.59
C ILE A 66 21.86 5.47 -4.67
N ASP A 67 21.31 4.27 -4.60
CA ASP A 67 21.55 3.22 -5.59
C ASP A 67 20.49 3.19 -6.68
N GLY A 68 19.55 4.15 -6.67
CA GLY A 68 18.44 4.19 -7.59
C GLY A 68 17.31 3.26 -7.23
N ASN A 69 17.38 2.58 -6.11
CA ASN A 69 16.37 1.60 -5.70
C ASN A 69 15.20 2.29 -5.00
N PHE A 70 14.02 1.70 -5.16
CA PHE A 70 12.85 2.16 -4.43
C PHE A 70 12.02 0.97 -3.96
N VAL A 71 11.24 1.19 -2.91
CA VAL A 71 10.26 0.22 -2.39
C VAL A 71 8.97 0.98 -2.18
N LEU A 72 7.87 0.46 -2.71
CA LEU A 72 6.57 1.11 -2.62
C LEU A 72 5.48 0.07 -2.46
N THR A 73 4.60 0.28 -1.49
CA THR A 73 3.42 -0.56 -1.31
C THR A 73 2.24 0.08 -2.06
N VAL A 74 1.64 -0.67 -2.96
CA VAL A 74 0.53 -0.22 -3.80
C VAL A 74 -0.70 -1.08 -3.55
N PRO A 75 -1.92 -0.58 -3.89
CA PRO A 75 -3.14 -1.32 -3.59
C PRO A 75 -3.25 -2.69 -4.26
N ASN A 76 -2.78 -2.83 -5.50
CA ASN A 76 -2.90 -4.10 -6.23
C ASN A 76 -1.93 -4.14 -7.41
N GLU A 77 -1.88 -5.28 -8.10
CA GLU A 77 -1.01 -5.50 -9.24
C GLU A 77 -1.33 -4.63 -10.45
N LYS A 78 -2.56 -4.14 -10.53
CA LYS A 78 -3.00 -3.31 -11.65
C LYS A 78 -2.64 -1.85 -11.46
N SER A 79 -2.09 -1.47 -10.33
CA SER A 79 -1.64 -0.10 -10.08
C SER A 79 -0.56 0.28 -11.08
N VAL A 80 -0.63 1.52 -11.56
CA VAL A 80 0.34 2.07 -12.49
C VAL A 80 1.21 3.07 -11.73
N LEU A 81 2.51 2.95 -11.89
CA LEU A 81 3.47 3.86 -11.25
C LEU A 81 3.92 4.90 -12.26
N VAL A 82 3.99 6.14 -11.81
CA VAL A 82 4.56 7.23 -12.60
C VAL A 82 5.92 7.57 -12.01
N VAL A 83 6.96 7.37 -12.82
CA VAL A 83 8.34 7.66 -12.43
C VAL A 83 8.75 8.95 -13.10
N SER A 84 9.22 9.92 -12.33
CA SER A 84 9.62 11.21 -12.87
C SER A 84 10.88 11.73 -12.19
N PHE A 85 11.63 12.52 -12.94
CA PHE A 85 12.83 13.17 -12.44
C PHE A 85 13.01 14.50 -13.19
N VAL A 86 13.67 15.45 -12.55
CA VAL A 86 13.89 16.79 -13.12
C VAL A 86 14.66 16.67 -14.43
N GLY A 87 14.12 17.29 -15.48
CA GLY A 87 14.74 17.29 -16.80
C GLY A 87 14.44 16.07 -17.64
N MET A 88 13.63 15.13 -17.15
CA MET A 88 13.27 13.92 -17.87
C MET A 88 11.76 13.79 -17.98
N GLU A 89 11.30 13.11 -19.03
CA GLU A 89 9.88 12.87 -19.21
C GLU A 89 9.39 11.80 -18.24
N PRO A 90 8.20 11.98 -17.63
CA PRO A 90 7.63 10.98 -16.78
C PRO A 90 7.33 9.68 -17.56
N GLN A 91 7.52 8.54 -16.91
CA GLN A 91 7.23 7.23 -17.48
C GLN A 91 6.23 6.49 -16.62
N GLU A 92 5.35 5.73 -17.27
CA GLU A 92 4.36 4.90 -16.60
C GLU A 92 4.77 3.45 -16.66
N VAL A 93 4.72 2.76 -15.52
CA VAL A 93 5.11 1.37 -15.40
C VAL A 93 4.06 0.64 -14.56
N LYS A 94 3.71 -0.57 -14.96
CA LYS A 94 2.78 -1.39 -14.17
C LYS A 94 3.46 -1.90 -12.91
N ALA A 95 2.72 -1.92 -11.82
CA ALA A 95 3.24 -2.36 -10.52
C ALA A 95 3.68 -3.83 -10.53
N SER A 96 3.09 -4.64 -11.39
CA SER A 96 3.45 -6.05 -11.52
C SER A 96 4.81 -6.26 -12.19
N SER A 97 5.33 -5.26 -12.89
CA SER A 97 6.65 -5.34 -13.52
C SER A 97 7.74 -5.31 -12.46
N LYS A 98 8.61 -6.29 -12.49
CA LYS A 98 9.76 -6.34 -11.60
C LYS A 98 11.01 -5.98 -12.35
N GLY A 99 11.94 -5.30 -11.69
CA GLY A 99 13.25 -5.01 -12.22
C GLY A 99 13.49 -3.56 -12.51
N THR A 100 14.23 -3.28 -13.55
CA THR A 100 14.75 -1.96 -13.86
C THR A 100 13.75 -1.12 -14.62
N ILE A 101 13.55 0.11 -14.17
CA ILE A 101 12.71 1.09 -14.83
C ILE A 101 13.60 2.13 -15.46
N LYS A 102 13.39 2.32 -16.74
CA LYS A 102 14.18 3.30 -17.50
C LYS A 102 13.44 4.59 -17.68
#